data_4db380f546c4d372aabb0bbc7f1b2e8b
#
_entry.id   4db380f546c4d372aabb0bbc7f1b2e8b
#
_cell.length_a   1.000
_cell.length_b   1.000
_cell.length_c   1.000
_cell.angle_alpha   90.00
_cell.angle_beta   90.00
_cell.angle_gamma   90.00
#
_symmetry.space_group_name_H-M   'P 1'
#
loop_
_entity.id
_entity.type
_entity.pdbx_description
1 polymer ?
#
loop_
_entity_poly.entity_id
_entity_poly.type
_entity_poly.pdbx_seq_one_letter_code
_entity_poly.pdbx_strand_id
1 'polypeptide(L)'
;MLYDPGLLPLHINKHQVQATLENMGQLPLITINDSLIEHGNINISGGPSSPYRYRLHHVVVHFGLVANDERGSEHTIDRVRFPAEIQLLAYNTDLYANFTEAMSQSRGLLAVSIIVDLGTVSNTELRKLTVASQSITYKGTKTILKRFSAYGLLPQTQDYITYEGSLTFPGCFETVTWVIMNNPIYITKEDLQIWNDLQQTETKQLSPVLMSPNYRPLKPLNGRLLRTNINIKYKAKSPQSCPSNLYIDMGYKANPRRSLMSSTVLKRSLNDNSSEAF
;
A
#
# COMPACT_ATOMS: atom_id res chain seq x y z
N MET A 1 -14.63 12.21 4.76
CA MET A 1 -13.92 12.29 3.46
C MET A 1 -14.57 13.40 2.64
N LEU A 2 -13.77 14.28 2.05
CA LEU A 2 -14.19 15.43 1.28
C LEU A 2 -13.84 15.23 -0.20
N TYR A 3 -14.81 15.40 -1.10
CA TYR A 3 -14.55 15.52 -2.52
C TYR A 3 -13.87 16.87 -2.82
N ASP A 4 -12.74 16.81 -3.50
CA ASP A 4 -11.95 17.99 -3.88
C ASP A 4 -11.75 17.99 -5.40
N PRO A 5 -12.49 18.83 -6.16
CA PRO A 5 -12.39 18.88 -7.61
C PRO A 5 -11.06 19.47 -8.10
N GLY A 6 -10.27 20.08 -7.22
CA GLY A 6 -8.94 20.60 -7.53
C GLY A 6 -7.84 19.55 -7.53
N LEU A 7 -8.13 18.32 -7.09
CA LEU A 7 -7.16 17.22 -7.10
C LEU A 7 -6.97 16.69 -8.52
N LEU A 8 -5.78 16.90 -9.05
CA LEU A 8 -5.39 16.45 -10.39
C LEU A 8 -5.10 14.95 -10.43
N PRO A 9 -5.15 14.30 -11.60
CA PRO A 9 -4.64 12.95 -11.78
C PRO A 9 -3.18 12.83 -11.35
N LEU A 10 -2.81 11.69 -10.76
CA LEU A 10 -1.42 11.37 -10.43
C LEU A 10 -0.72 10.83 -11.68
N HIS A 11 0.47 11.33 -11.95
CA HIS A 11 1.31 10.92 -13.07
C HIS A 11 2.61 10.29 -12.57
N ILE A 12 2.82 9.02 -12.93
CA ILE A 12 4.10 8.30 -12.74
C ILE A 12 4.63 7.98 -14.13
N ASN A 13 5.88 8.34 -14.41
CA ASN A 13 6.47 8.04 -15.70
C ASN A 13 6.66 6.52 -15.89
N LYS A 14 6.74 6.08 -17.16
CA LYS A 14 6.84 4.67 -17.55
C LYS A 14 8.28 4.14 -17.64
N HIS A 15 9.23 4.84 -17.02
CA HIS A 15 10.62 4.40 -17.07
C HIS A 15 10.78 3.04 -16.36
N GLN A 16 11.66 2.23 -16.90
CA GLN A 16 12.16 1.02 -16.26
C GLN A 16 13.57 1.32 -15.77
N VAL A 17 13.83 1.06 -14.51
CA VAL A 17 15.09 1.38 -13.87
C VAL A 17 15.73 0.12 -13.25
N GLN A 18 17.02 0.19 -12.97
CA GLN A 18 17.66 -0.79 -12.12
C GLN A 18 17.38 -0.43 -10.66
N ALA A 19 17.03 -1.44 -9.86
CA ALA A 19 16.78 -1.30 -8.44
C ALA A 19 17.43 -2.45 -7.67
N THR A 20 17.69 -2.24 -6.39
CA THR A 20 18.17 -3.27 -5.48
C THR A 20 17.05 -3.68 -4.54
N LEU A 21 16.70 -4.96 -4.53
CA LEU A 21 15.77 -5.55 -3.56
C LEU A 21 16.57 -6.19 -2.44
N GLU A 22 16.28 -5.80 -1.20
CA GLU A 22 16.99 -6.23 0.01
C GLU A 22 16.01 -6.70 1.09
N ASN A 23 16.37 -7.77 1.79
CA ASN A 23 15.69 -8.17 3.03
C ASN A 23 16.29 -7.40 4.20
N MET A 24 15.56 -6.40 4.73
CA MET A 24 15.98 -5.59 5.89
C MET A 24 15.73 -6.26 7.25
N GLY A 25 15.17 -7.48 7.25
CA GLY A 25 14.75 -8.20 8.46
C GLY A 25 13.33 -7.86 8.92
N GLN A 26 12.90 -6.61 8.78
CA GLN A 26 11.54 -6.18 9.13
C GLN A 26 10.62 -6.07 7.91
N LEU A 27 11.19 -5.75 6.76
CA LEU A 27 10.48 -5.59 5.50
C LEU A 27 11.41 -5.79 4.30
N PRO A 28 10.88 -6.19 3.13
CA PRO A 28 11.61 -6.10 1.88
C PRO A 28 11.65 -4.63 1.43
N LEU A 29 12.83 -4.14 1.12
CA LEU A 29 13.07 -2.79 0.63
C LEU A 29 13.61 -2.83 -0.80
N ILE A 30 12.98 -2.08 -1.68
CA ILE A 30 13.50 -1.85 -3.03
C ILE A 30 14.04 -0.43 -3.05
N THR A 31 15.34 -0.30 -3.33
CA THR A 31 16.00 1.00 -3.49
C THR A 31 16.27 1.25 -4.97
N ILE A 32 15.84 2.40 -5.46
CA ILE A 32 16.11 2.82 -6.84
C ILE A 32 17.55 3.31 -6.92
N ASN A 33 18.32 2.77 -7.85
CA ASN A 33 19.75 3.11 -8.02
C ASN A 33 19.87 4.41 -8.82
N ASP A 34 20.11 5.52 -8.13
CA ASP A 34 20.26 6.87 -8.75
C ASP A 34 21.55 7.01 -9.60
N SER A 35 22.51 6.09 -9.43
CA SER A 35 23.85 6.21 -10.05
C SER A 35 23.91 5.83 -11.52
N LEU A 36 22.85 5.23 -12.07
CA LEU A 36 22.82 4.81 -13.48
C LEU A 36 21.92 5.75 -14.30
N ILE A 37 22.45 6.91 -14.61
CA ILE A 37 21.79 7.99 -15.35
C ILE A 37 21.26 7.53 -16.73
N GLU A 38 21.75 6.41 -17.26
CA GLU A 38 21.40 5.92 -18.60
C GLU A 38 19.93 5.52 -18.77
N HIS A 39 19.18 5.25 -17.70
CA HIS A 39 17.80 4.75 -17.78
C HIS A 39 16.73 5.70 -17.22
N GLY A 40 17.12 6.91 -16.79
CA GLY A 40 16.20 7.92 -16.26
C GLY A 40 15.71 7.64 -14.84
N ASN A 41 15.08 8.66 -14.25
CA ASN A 41 14.49 8.56 -12.91
C ASN A 41 12.98 8.24 -13.00
N ILE A 42 12.43 7.61 -11.99
CA ILE A 42 10.99 7.49 -11.83
C ILE A 42 10.49 8.75 -11.11
N ASN A 43 9.77 9.59 -11.84
CA ASN A 43 9.21 10.82 -11.30
C ASN A 43 7.69 10.71 -11.14
N ILE A 44 7.20 11.33 -10.06
CA ILE A 44 5.79 11.42 -9.71
C ILE A 44 5.42 12.90 -9.68
N SER A 45 4.31 13.26 -10.34
CA SER A 45 3.79 14.62 -10.40
C SER A 45 2.26 14.62 -10.45
N GLY A 46 1.65 15.80 -10.33
CA GLY A 46 0.19 15.92 -10.25
C GLY A 46 -0.34 15.51 -8.89
N GLY A 47 -1.60 15.09 -8.83
CA GLY A 47 -2.25 14.68 -7.59
C GLY A 47 -2.26 15.79 -6.54
N PRO A 48 -2.22 15.42 -5.24
CA PRO A 48 -2.15 16.37 -4.14
C PRO A 48 -0.78 17.04 -4.01
N SER A 49 0.23 16.54 -4.73
CA SER A 49 1.61 17.01 -4.68
C SER A 49 1.88 18.21 -5.58
N SER A 50 0.94 18.55 -6.49
CA SER A 50 1.07 19.70 -7.37
C SER A 50 1.27 21.02 -6.58
N PRO A 51 2.19 21.90 -7.04
CA PRO A 51 2.92 21.89 -8.30
C PRO A 51 4.27 21.15 -8.26
N TYR A 52 4.66 20.53 -7.16
CA TYR A 52 5.98 19.92 -6.98
C TYR A 52 6.16 18.62 -7.74
N ARG A 53 7.44 18.29 -8.01
CA ARG A 53 7.88 17.02 -8.58
C ARG A 53 8.57 16.18 -7.51
N TYR A 54 8.22 14.90 -7.48
CA TYR A 54 8.78 13.93 -6.56
C TYR A 54 9.52 12.84 -7.32
N ARG A 55 10.66 12.40 -6.79
CA ARG A 55 11.45 11.30 -7.35
C ARG A 55 11.27 10.07 -6.46
N LEU A 56 10.90 8.96 -7.07
CA LEU A 56 10.83 7.67 -6.39
C LEU A 56 12.22 7.26 -5.90
N HIS A 57 12.32 6.91 -4.63
CA HIS A 57 13.58 6.47 -4.01
C HIS A 57 13.46 5.06 -3.43
N HIS A 58 12.38 4.78 -2.69
CA HIS A 58 12.14 3.49 -2.07
C HIS A 58 10.78 2.91 -2.46
N VAL A 59 10.73 1.57 -2.50
CA VAL A 59 9.46 0.83 -2.49
C VAL A 59 9.49 -0.16 -1.34
N VAL A 60 8.47 -0.09 -0.50
CA VAL A 60 8.32 -0.91 0.71
C VAL A 60 7.15 -1.86 0.51
N VAL A 61 7.28 -3.08 1.03
CA VAL A 61 6.23 -4.09 0.92
C VAL A 61 5.80 -4.55 2.32
N HIS A 62 4.51 -4.39 2.60
CA HIS A 62 3.86 -4.89 3.80
C HIS A 62 2.95 -6.06 3.44
N PHE A 63 2.99 -7.15 4.22
CA PHE A 63 2.21 -8.36 3.95
C PHE A 63 1.85 -9.10 5.24
N GLY A 64 0.78 -9.88 5.16
CA GLY A 64 0.28 -10.70 6.24
C GLY A 64 0.62 -12.17 6.06
N LEU A 65 0.22 -12.99 7.04
CA LEU A 65 0.32 -14.45 6.98
C LEU A 65 -0.81 -15.03 6.15
N VAL A 66 -0.48 -15.91 5.20
CA VAL A 66 -1.47 -16.66 4.41
C VAL A 66 -2.40 -17.47 5.30
N ALA A 67 -1.90 -17.99 6.43
CA ALA A 67 -2.66 -18.81 7.36
C ALA A 67 -3.65 -18.01 8.26
N ASN A 68 -3.45 -16.69 8.44
CA ASN A 68 -4.19 -15.87 9.40
C ASN A 68 -5.01 -14.78 8.70
N ASP A 69 -6.05 -15.15 7.95
CA ASP A 69 -6.94 -14.23 7.26
C ASP A 69 -6.24 -13.24 6.30
N GLU A 70 -4.97 -13.50 5.95
CA GLU A 70 -4.23 -12.76 4.94
C GLU A 70 -4.20 -11.24 5.19
N ARG A 71 -4.14 -10.80 6.45
CA ARG A 71 -4.12 -9.38 6.84
C ARG A 71 -2.71 -8.86 6.84
N GLY A 72 -2.39 -7.91 5.96
CA GLY A 72 -1.02 -7.41 5.78
C GLY A 72 -0.89 -5.93 5.44
N SER A 73 -1.96 -5.27 4.98
CA SER A 73 -1.88 -3.86 4.61
C SER A 73 -1.74 -2.95 5.83
N GLU A 74 -1.00 -1.85 5.68
CA GLU A 74 -0.92 -0.77 6.66
C GLU A 74 -2.24 0.01 6.71
N HIS A 75 -2.78 0.38 5.53
CA HIS A 75 -4.07 1.03 5.43
C HIS A 75 -5.22 0.01 5.48
N THR A 76 -6.35 0.47 6.00
CA THR A 76 -7.62 -0.26 5.97
C THR A 76 -8.66 0.55 5.22
N ILE A 77 -9.50 -0.13 4.47
CA ILE A 77 -10.67 0.47 3.83
C ILE A 77 -11.91 -0.17 4.45
N ASP A 78 -12.78 0.65 5.02
CA ASP A 78 -13.95 0.20 5.78
C ASP A 78 -13.58 -0.83 6.88
N ARG A 79 -12.50 -0.54 7.63
CA ARG A 79 -11.96 -1.39 8.70
C ARG A 79 -11.43 -2.75 8.23
N VAL A 80 -11.39 -3.01 6.92
CA VAL A 80 -10.86 -4.25 6.35
C VAL A 80 -9.40 -4.06 5.99
N ARG A 81 -8.52 -4.97 6.46
CA ARG A 81 -7.14 -5.11 5.99
C ARG A 81 -7.11 -6.03 4.78
N PHE A 82 -6.15 -5.76 3.91
CA PHE A 82 -5.90 -6.55 2.71
C PHE A 82 -4.66 -7.42 2.88
N PRO A 83 -4.45 -8.43 2.01
CA PRO A 83 -3.31 -9.35 2.11
C PRO A 83 -1.96 -8.66 2.13
N ALA A 84 -1.77 -7.62 1.31
CA ALA A 84 -0.53 -6.86 1.28
C ALA A 84 -0.78 -5.39 0.85
N GLU A 85 0.27 -4.58 0.99
CA GLU A 85 0.33 -3.19 0.53
C GLU A 85 1.73 -2.88 0.02
N ILE A 86 1.81 -2.22 -1.12
CA ILE A 86 3.05 -1.68 -1.67
C ILE A 86 3.03 -0.17 -1.51
N GLN A 87 4.11 0.39 -0.99
CA GLN A 87 4.26 1.83 -0.78
C GLN A 87 5.41 2.35 -1.63
N LEU A 88 5.09 3.21 -2.60
CA LEU A 88 6.08 3.92 -3.41
C LEU A 88 6.44 5.22 -2.68
N LEU A 89 7.67 5.32 -2.16
CA LEU A 89 8.14 6.48 -1.39
C LEU A 89 9.01 7.37 -2.25
N ALA A 90 8.55 8.59 -2.47
CA ALA A 90 9.21 9.58 -3.30
C ALA A 90 9.51 10.85 -2.50
N TYR A 91 10.60 11.51 -2.81
CA TYR A 91 11.00 12.77 -2.17
C TYR A 91 10.87 13.97 -3.13
N ASN A 92 10.60 15.13 -2.57
CA ASN A 92 10.42 16.38 -3.29
C ASN A 92 11.76 16.91 -3.80
N THR A 93 11.98 16.82 -5.11
CA THR A 93 13.23 17.26 -5.75
C THR A 93 13.28 18.75 -6.05
N ASP A 94 12.17 19.46 -5.92
CA ASP A 94 12.13 20.91 -6.12
C ASP A 94 12.54 21.65 -4.83
N LEU A 95 12.44 20.99 -3.66
CA LEU A 95 12.76 21.59 -2.37
C LEU A 95 14.01 20.97 -1.69
N TYR A 96 14.34 19.70 -1.96
CA TYR A 96 15.36 18.95 -1.22
C TYR A 96 16.30 18.21 -2.15
N ALA A 97 17.58 18.15 -1.77
CA ALA A 97 18.62 17.54 -2.58
C ALA A 97 18.56 16.02 -2.61
N ASN A 98 18.07 15.38 -1.52
CA ASN A 98 18.02 13.94 -1.38
C ASN A 98 16.90 13.47 -0.46
N PHE A 99 16.64 12.16 -0.45
CA PHE A 99 15.58 11.53 0.34
C PHE A 99 15.80 11.71 1.86
N THR A 100 17.04 11.59 2.34
CA THR A 100 17.36 11.69 3.78
C THR A 100 17.05 13.08 4.32
N GLU A 101 17.39 14.12 3.57
CA GLU A 101 17.05 15.50 3.92
C GLU A 101 15.54 15.71 3.92
N ALA A 102 14.85 15.29 2.85
CA ALA A 102 13.42 15.45 2.68
C ALA A 102 12.59 14.74 3.76
N MET A 103 13.07 13.61 4.26
CA MET A 103 12.32 12.69 5.13
C MET A 103 11.75 13.35 6.39
N SER A 104 12.47 14.31 6.97
CA SER A 104 12.05 15.03 8.18
C SER A 104 11.46 16.43 7.92
N GLN A 105 11.31 16.80 6.65
CA GLN A 105 10.93 18.15 6.26
C GLN A 105 9.49 18.24 5.74
N SER A 106 8.86 19.42 5.92
CA SER A 106 7.51 19.69 5.42
C SER A 106 7.43 19.50 3.91
N ARG A 107 6.36 18.83 3.44
CA ARG A 107 6.19 18.49 2.01
C ARG A 107 7.37 17.70 1.43
N GLY A 108 8.14 17.04 2.31
CA GLY A 108 9.33 16.31 1.90
C GLY A 108 9.00 15.03 1.16
N LEU A 109 7.98 14.31 1.59
CA LEU A 109 7.66 12.99 1.04
C LEU A 109 6.26 12.91 0.43
N LEU A 110 6.18 12.16 -0.65
CA LEU A 110 4.95 11.65 -1.24
C LEU A 110 4.99 10.12 -1.21
N ALA A 111 3.94 9.50 -0.70
CA ALA A 111 3.82 8.05 -0.69
C ALA A 111 2.57 7.61 -1.46
N VAL A 112 2.75 6.72 -2.44
CA VAL A 112 1.64 6.10 -3.16
C VAL A 112 1.42 4.70 -2.60
N SER A 113 0.27 4.51 -1.95
CA SER A 113 -0.17 3.21 -1.41
C SER A 113 -0.97 2.47 -2.47
N ILE A 114 -0.53 1.25 -2.76
CA ILE A 114 -1.15 0.32 -3.69
C ILE A 114 -1.57 -0.90 -2.89
N ILE A 115 -2.87 -1.04 -2.68
CA ILE A 115 -3.44 -2.18 -1.98
C ILE A 115 -3.34 -3.42 -2.88
N VAL A 116 -2.96 -4.54 -2.26
CA VAL A 116 -2.86 -5.84 -2.93
C VAL A 116 -3.92 -6.77 -2.37
N ASP A 117 -4.78 -7.31 -3.23
CA ASP A 117 -5.81 -8.29 -2.86
C ASP A 117 -5.52 -9.64 -3.51
N LEU A 118 -6.17 -10.71 -3.03
CA LEU A 118 -6.02 -12.02 -3.62
C LEU A 118 -6.76 -12.13 -4.95
N GLY A 119 -6.11 -12.74 -5.90
CA GLY A 119 -6.66 -13.03 -7.22
C GLY A 119 -6.22 -14.37 -7.76
N THR A 120 -6.73 -14.72 -8.91
CA THR A 120 -6.36 -15.95 -9.64
C THR A 120 -5.07 -15.80 -10.43
N VAL A 121 -4.67 -14.55 -10.70
CA VAL A 121 -3.45 -14.19 -11.44
C VAL A 121 -2.80 -13.01 -10.77
N SER A 122 -1.49 -13.09 -10.52
CA SER A 122 -0.73 -11.98 -9.99
C SER A 122 -0.48 -10.89 -11.04
N ASN A 123 -0.48 -9.62 -10.59
CA ASN A 123 0.02 -8.52 -11.40
C ASN A 123 1.44 -8.85 -11.90
N THR A 124 1.72 -8.56 -13.17
CA THR A 124 2.98 -8.98 -13.82
C THR A 124 4.21 -8.39 -13.15
N GLU A 125 4.18 -7.11 -12.76
CA GLU A 125 5.31 -6.47 -12.09
C GLU A 125 5.48 -6.97 -10.65
N LEU A 126 4.36 -7.18 -9.96
CA LEU A 126 4.33 -7.78 -8.63
C LEU A 126 4.96 -9.19 -8.63
N ARG A 127 4.64 -10.02 -9.62
CA ARG A 127 5.22 -11.36 -9.77
C ARG A 127 6.73 -11.34 -9.97
N LYS A 128 7.27 -10.34 -10.66
CA LYS A 128 8.73 -10.17 -10.75
C LYS A 128 9.35 -9.93 -9.36
N LEU A 129 8.67 -9.16 -8.51
CA LEU A 129 9.13 -8.90 -7.13
C LEU A 129 9.08 -10.16 -6.29
N THR A 130 7.99 -10.93 -6.33
CA THR A 130 7.89 -12.18 -5.56
C THR A 130 8.92 -13.21 -6.01
N VAL A 131 9.11 -13.40 -7.30
CA VAL A 131 10.16 -14.29 -7.84
C VAL A 131 11.56 -13.85 -7.40
N ALA A 132 11.87 -12.56 -7.49
CA ALA A 132 13.16 -12.03 -7.03
C ALA A 132 13.36 -12.21 -5.51
N SER A 133 12.27 -12.16 -4.74
CA SER A 133 12.31 -12.34 -3.28
C SER A 133 12.76 -13.73 -2.84
N GLN A 134 12.66 -14.75 -3.70
CA GLN A 134 13.19 -16.09 -3.41
C GLN A 134 14.71 -16.10 -3.15
N SER A 135 15.45 -15.13 -3.70
CA SER A 135 16.89 -15.00 -3.51
C SER A 135 17.29 -14.19 -2.27
N ILE A 136 16.31 -13.62 -1.56
CA ILE A 136 16.56 -12.76 -0.39
C ILE A 136 15.89 -13.31 0.89
N THR A 137 15.82 -14.61 1.06
CA THR A 137 15.15 -15.26 2.20
C THR A 137 15.65 -14.74 3.54
N TYR A 138 16.94 -14.47 3.69
CA TYR A 138 17.56 -14.08 4.96
C TYR A 138 17.87 -12.58 5.00
N LYS A 139 17.82 -12.01 6.22
CA LYS A 139 18.18 -10.61 6.49
C LYS A 139 19.58 -10.28 5.93
N GLY A 140 19.69 -9.12 5.32
CA GLY A 140 20.92 -8.60 4.73
C GLY A 140 21.23 -9.15 3.32
N THR A 141 20.44 -10.12 2.82
CA THR A 141 20.60 -10.61 1.44
C THR A 141 19.96 -9.65 0.44
N LYS A 142 20.59 -9.51 -0.73
CA LYS A 142 20.19 -8.55 -1.78
C LYS A 142 20.19 -9.20 -3.15
N THR A 143 19.33 -8.69 -4.02
CA THR A 143 19.30 -9.04 -5.44
C THR A 143 19.01 -7.82 -6.30
N ILE A 144 19.39 -7.88 -7.58
CA ILE A 144 19.22 -6.77 -8.51
C ILE A 144 18.00 -6.99 -9.39
N LEU A 145 17.10 -6.02 -9.39
CA LEU A 145 15.99 -5.91 -10.33
C LEU A 145 16.46 -5.10 -11.54
N LYS A 146 16.73 -5.76 -12.67
CA LYS A 146 17.30 -5.09 -13.86
C LYS A 146 16.33 -4.12 -14.54
N ARG A 147 15.03 -4.38 -14.49
CA ARG A 147 13.98 -3.65 -15.22
C ARG A 147 12.75 -3.50 -14.34
N PHE A 148 12.89 -2.76 -13.24
CA PHE A 148 11.79 -2.45 -12.35
C PHE A 148 10.94 -1.30 -12.91
N SER A 149 9.62 -1.45 -12.88
CA SER A 149 8.64 -0.46 -13.33
C SER A 149 7.63 -0.15 -12.23
N ALA A 150 7.74 1.01 -11.59
CA ALA A 150 6.72 1.45 -10.64
C ALA A 150 5.36 1.64 -11.31
N TYR A 151 5.33 2.09 -12.57
CA TYR A 151 4.11 2.21 -13.35
C TYR A 151 3.38 0.87 -13.52
N GLY A 152 4.12 -0.24 -13.65
CA GLY A 152 3.55 -1.58 -13.79
C GLY A 152 2.83 -2.10 -12.54
N LEU A 153 3.11 -1.49 -11.36
CA LEU A 153 2.41 -1.79 -10.11
C LEU A 153 1.11 -0.99 -9.92
N LEU A 154 0.88 0.06 -10.73
CA LEU A 154 -0.31 0.89 -10.58
C LEU A 154 -1.57 0.13 -11.03
N PRO A 155 -2.68 0.23 -10.29
CA PRO A 155 -3.98 -0.23 -10.75
C PRO A 155 -4.50 0.63 -11.90
N GLN A 156 -5.45 0.10 -12.66
CA GLN A 156 -6.10 0.78 -13.79
C GLN A 156 -7.13 1.81 -13.28
N THR A 157 -6.67 2.84 -12.57
CA THR A 157 -7.51 3.92 -12.06
C THR A 157 -6.76 5.24 -11.96
N GLN A 158 -7.48 6.34 -12.08
CA GLN A 158 -7.01 7.69 -11.77
C GLN A 158 -7.55 8.18 -10.41
N ASP A 159 -8.39 7.38 -9.79
CA ASP A 159 -9.09 7.71 -8.57
C ASP A 159 -8.23 7.36 -7.35
N TYR A 160 -8.22 8.26 -6.36
CA TYR A 160 -7.46 8.05 -5.13
C TYR A 160 -8.06 8.81 -3.94
N ILE A 161 -7.61 8.42 -2.76
CA ILE A 161 -7.83 9.14 -1.50
C ILE A 161 -6.49 9.69 -1.05
N THR A 162 -6.47 10.90 -0.51
CA THR A 162 -5.24 11.54 -0.01
C THR A 162 -5.42 12.13 1.38
N TYR A 163 -4.35 12.08 2.17
CA TYR A 163 -4.27 12.69 3.50
C TYR A 163 -2.80 12.93 3.89
N GLU A 164 -2.59 13.82 4.86
CA GLU A 164 -1.27 14.03 5.45
C GLU A 164 -1.05 13.05 6.61
N GLY A 165 0.07 12.32 6.57
CA GLY A 165 0.36 11.27 7.54
C GLY A 165 1.84 11.10 7.83
N SER A 166 2.20 9.92 8.34
CA SER A 166 3.57 9.59 8.72
C SER A 166 4.11 8.39 7.93
N LEU A 167 5.44 8.22 7.97
CA LEU A 167 6.09 6.98 7.54
C LEU A 167 5.59 5.79 8.37
N THR A 168 5.55 4.61 7.74
CA THR A 168 5.11 3.35 8.36
C THR A 168 6.22 2.56 9.04
N PHE A 169 7.47 3.04 8.97
CA PHE A 169 8.66 2.42 9.56
C PHE A 169 9.38 3.39 10.52
N PRO A 170 10.40 2.94 11.29
CA PRO A 170 11.07 3.74 12.31
C PRO A 170 11.54 5.10 11.83
N GLY A 171 11.39 6.10 12.67
CA GLY A 171 11.45 7.53 12.39
C GLY A 171 10.05 8.13 12.41
N CYS A 172 9.06 7.47 11.81
CA CYS A 172 7.63 7.83 11.86
C CYS A 172 7.35 9.32 11.61
N PHE A 173 8.18 9.97 10.80
CA PHE A 173 8.06 11.40 10.49
C PHE A 173 6.71 11.72 9.87
N GLU A 174 6.01 12.72 10.40
CA GLU A 174 4.70 13.18 9.90
C GLU A 174 4.85 14.17 8.75
N THR A 175 5.59 13.79 7.72
CA THR A 175 5.99 14.62 6.57
C THR A 175 5.49 14.06 5.25
N VAL A 176 4.61 13.05 5.32
CA VAL A 176 4.18 12.26 4.16
C VAL A 176 2.82 12.69 3.67
N THR A 177 2.72 13.10 2.41
CA THR A 177 1.45 13.19 1.70
C THR A 177 1.12 11.81 1.12
N TRP A 178 0.11 11.15 1.66
CA TRP A 178 -0.36 9.84 1.22
C TRP A 178 -1.33 9.93 0.06
N VAL A 179 -1.14 9.07 -0.93
CA VAL A 179 -2.07 8.83 -2.04
C VAL A 179 -2.43 7.36 -2.06
N ILE A 180 -3.65 7.02 -1.67
CA ILE A 180 -4.15 5.64 -1.66
C ILE A 180 -4.95 5.42 -2.93
N MET A 181 -4.45 4.55 -3.80
CA MET A 181 -5.11 4.24 -5.07
C MET A 181 -6.45 3.55 -4.83
N ASN A 182 -7.48 3.92 -5.59
CA ASN A 182 -8.86 3.47 -5.35
C ASN A 182 -9.14 2.01 -5.77
N ASN A 183 -8.25 1.36 -6.51
CA ASN A 183 -8.39 -0.04 -6.90
C ASN A 183 -7.19 -0.86 -6.39
N PRO A 184 -7.39 -2.13 -5.99
CA PRO A 184 -6.28 -3.02 -5.70
C PRO A 184 -5.63 -3.54 -6.99
N ILE A 185 -4.40 -4.02 -6.85
CA ILE A 185 -3.81 -5.01 -7.74
C ILE A 185 -3.93 -6.39 -7.10
N TYR A 186 -3.64 -7.45 -7.84
CA TYR A 186 -3.89 -8.80 -7.37
C TYR A 186 -2.61 -9.63 -7.27
N ILE A 187 -2.59 -10.53 -6.27
CA ILE A 187 -1.55 -11.52 -6.01
C ILE A 187 -2.19 -12.90 -5.83
N THR A 188 -1.54 -13.97 -6.30
CA THR A 188 -1.98 -15.33 -5.98
C THR A 188 -1.50 -15.73 -4.58
N LYS A 189 -2.10 -16.78 -4.01
CA LYS A 189 -1.66 -17.30 -2.71
C LYS A 189 -0.24 -17.85 -2.75
N GLU A 190 0.12 -18.47 -3.83
CA GLU A 190 1.46 -19.04 -4.07
C GLU A 190 2.52 -17.93 -4.10
N ASP A 191 2.26 -16.83 -4.80
CA ASP A 191 3.17 -15.69 -4.84
C ASP A 191 3.25 -14.97 -3.48
N LEU A 192 2.14 -14.86 -2.74
CA LEU A 192 2.13 -14.29 -1.39
C LEU A 192 2.91 -15.17 -0.40
N GLN A 193 2.86 -16.51 -0.57
CA GLN A 193 3.62 -17.45 0.25
C GLN A 193 5.13 -17.22 0.14
N ILE A 194 5.63 -16.82 -1.03
CA ILE A 194 7.05 -16.50 -1.20
C ILE A 194 7.50 -15.39 -0.24
N TRP A 195 6.67 -14.37 -0.03
CA TRP A 195 6.97 -13.33 0.96
C TRP A 195 6.83 -13.83 2.39
N ASN A 196 5.91 -14.77 2.65
CA ASN A 196 5.76 -15.37 3.98
C ASN A 196 6.98 -16.22 4.39
N ASP A 197 7.75 -16.70 3.41
CA ASP A 197 8.97 -17.49 3.66
C ASP A 197 10.18 -16.62 3.98
N LEU A 198 10.08 -15.28 3.88
CA LEU A 198 11.14 -14.36 4.24
C LEU A 198 11.37 -14.36 5.77
N GLN A 199 12.64 -14.29 6.17
CA GLN A 199 13.07 -14.40 7.54
C GLN A 199 13.73 -13.12 8.07
N GLN A 200 13.57 -12.89 9.37
CA GLN A 200 14.19 -11.76 10.08
C GLN A 200 15.64 -12.05 10.46
N THR A 201 16.11 -13.27 10.29
CA THR A 201 17.44 -13.74 10.69
C THR A 201 18.41 -13.75 9.53
N GLU A 202 19.70 -13.60 9.82
CA GLU A 202 20.79 -13.53 8.81
C GLU A 202 21.13 -14.90 8.23
N THR A 203 20.80 -15.99 8.94
CA THR A 203 21.11 -17.36 8.53
C THR A 203 19.96 -18.30 8.85
N LYS A 204 19.96 -19.47 8.22
CA LYS A 204 19.02 -20.55 8.50
C LYS A 204 19.15 -20.99 9.96
N GLN A 205 18.02 -20.98 10.68
CA GLN A 205 17.91 -21.44 12.06
C GLN A 205 16.98 -22.66 12.17
N LEU A 206 17.14 -23.44 13.26
CA LEU A 206 16.24 -24.57 13.56
C LEU A 206 14.79 -24.09 13.76
N SER A 207 14.62 -22.90 14.35
CA SER A 207 13.32 -22.26 14.50
C SER A 207 13.36 -20.92 13.74
N PRO A 208 12.90 -20.86 12.47
CA PRO A 208 12.96 -19.66 11.68
C PRO A 208 12.03 -18.57 12.27
N VAL A 209 12.55 -17.34 12.35
CA VAL A 209 11.75 -16.18 12.70
C VAL A 209 11.27 -15.54 11.40
N LEU A 210 10.00 -15.73 11.09
CA LEU A 210 9.41 -15.21 9.87
C LEU A 210 9.27 -13.69 9.94
N MET A 211 9.41 -13.03 8.78
CA MET A 211 9.18 -11.59 8.64
C MET A 211 7.68 -11.24 8.74
N SER A 212 6.83 -12.15 8.31
CA SER A 212 5.37 -12.01 8.30
C SER A 212 4.75 -12.24 9.70
N PRO A 213 3.77 -11.44 10.14
CA PRO A 213 3.28 -10.22 9.48
C PRO A 213 4.18 -9.01 9.77
N ASN A 214 4.32 -8.09 8.80
CA ASN A 214 5.22 -6.94 8.94
C ASN A 214 4.50 -5.58 8.87
N TYR A 215 3.25 -5.51 9.29
CA TYR A 215 2.46 -4.29 9.39
C TYR A 215 2.35 -3.79 10.83
N ARG A 216 2.09 -2.49 10.98
CA ARG A 216 1.91 -1.83 12.29
C ARG A 216 0.45 -1.91 12.78
N PRO A 217 0.22 -1.78 14.10
CA PRO A 217 -1.10 -1.50 14.64
C PRO A 217 -1.67 -0.20 14.05
N LEU A 218 -2.98 -0.20 13.76
CA LEU A 218 -3.67 0.98 13.24
C LEU A 218 -3.54 2.16 14.21
N LYS A 219 -3.34 3.35 13.64
CA LYS A 219 -3.35 4.61 14.37
C LYS A 219 -4.64 5.38 14.06
N PRO A 220 -5.19 6.13 15.02
CA PRO A 220 -6.35 6.96 14.79
C PRO A 220 -6.05 8.10 13.81
N LEU A 221 -7.05 8.55 13.09
CA LEU A 221 -6.92 9.67 12.15
C LEU A 221 -6.58 11.01 12.82
N ASN A 222 -6.86 11.16 14.12
CA ASN A 222 -6.57 12.36 14.91
C ASN A 222 -7.04 13.67 14.24
N GLY A 223 -8.23 13.65 13.63
CA GLY A 223 -8.78 14.82 12.95
C GLY A 223 -8.17 15.13 11.59
N ARG A 224 -7.29 14.29 11.04
CA ARG A 224 -6.74 14.48 9.70
C ARG A 224 -7.82 14.46 8.63
N LEU A 225 -7.72 15.41 7.70
CA LEU A 225 -8.68 15.54 6.61
C LEU A 225 -8.39 14.52 5.52
N LEU A 226 -9.36 13.67 5.22
CA LEU A 226 -9.33 12.80 4.04
C LEU A 226 -9.97 13.53 2.86
N ARG A 227 -9.22 13.70 1.76
CA ARG A 227 -9.69 14.27 0.49
C ARG A 227 -9.68 13.20 -0.60
N THR A 228 -10.49 13.39 -1.64
CA THR A 228 -10.53 12.47 -2.79
C THR A 228 -10.92 13.22 -4.05
N ASN A 229 -10.42 12.76 -5.19
CA ASN A 229 -10.86 13.20 -6.52
C ASN A 229 -12.07 12.40 -7.04
N ILE A 230 -12.56 11.43 -6.27
CA ILE A 230 -13.74 10.63 -6.65
C ILE A 230 -15.00 11.48 -6.46
N ASN A 231 -15.68 11.78 -7.56
CA ASN A 231 -16.96 12.49 -7.53
C ASN A 231 -18.05 11.52 -7.14
N ILE A 232 -18.34 11.45 -5.85
CA ILE A 232 -19.43 10.64 -5.29
C ILE A 232 -20.74 11.37 -5.57
N LYS A 233 -21.37 11.12 -6.72
CA LYS A 233 -22.70 11.65 -7.03
C LYS A 233 -23.72 10.98 -6.11
N TYR A 234 -24.27 11.74 -5.18
CA TYR A 234 -25.42 11.32 -4.40
C TYR A 234 -26.62 11.15 -5.34
N LYS A 235 -26.93 9.93 -5.74
CA LYS A 235 -28.27 9.61 -6.22
C LYS A 235 -29.14 9.37 -4.98
N ALA A 236 -29.59 10.44 -4.35
CA ALA A 236 -30.61 10.36 -3.31
C ALA A 236 -31.90 9.82 -3.93
N LYS A 237 -32.15 8.53 -3.78
CA LYS A 237 -33.40 7.89 -4.21
C LYS A 237 -34.54 8.09 -3.22
N SER A 238 -34.28 8.59 -2.01
CA SER A 238 -35.32 9.03 -1.06
C SER A 238 -34.69 9.88 0.07
N PRO A 239 -35.46 10.82 0.67
CA PRO A 239 -35.00 11.66 1.78
C PRO A 239 -34.71 10.89 3.09
N GLN A 240 -35.01 9.61 3.17
CA GLN A 240 -34.92 8.79 4.40
C GLN A 240 -33.86 7.68 4.36
N SER A 241 -33.15 7.49 3.24
CA SER A 241 -32.06 6.49 3.20
C SER A 241 -30.75 7.10 3.64
N CYS A 242 -30.20 6.61 4.75
CA CYS A 242 -28.78 6.80 5.04
C CYS A 242 -27.95 6.47 3.80
N PRO A 243 -26.89 7.24 3.49
CA PRO A 243 -26.06 7.03 2.30
C PRO A 243 -25.19 5.76 2.44
N SER A 244 -25.84 4.60 2.53
CA SER A 244 -25.14 3.30 2.43
C SER A 244 -24.51 3.09 1.05
N ASN A 245 -24.78 3.97 0.09
CA ASN A 245 -24.26 3.95 -1.27
C ASN A 245 -22.99 4.80 -1.47
N LEU A 246 -22.39 5.32 -0.41
CA LEU A 246 -21.12 6.07 -0.48
C LEU A 246 -19.99 5.26 -1.13
N TYR A 247 -20.10 3.95 -1.09
CA TYR A 247 -19.11 3.00 -1.59
C TYR A 247 -19.39 2.50 -3.02
N ILE A 248 -20.47 2.97 -3.68
CA ILE A 248 -20.87 2.42 -4.97
C ILE A 248 -19.85 2.73 -6.08
N ASP A 249 -19.11 3.83 -5.97
CA ASP A 249 -18.09 4.22 -6.94
C ASP A 249 -16.64 4.03 -6.41
N MET A 250 -16.48 3.48 -5.21
CA MET A 250 -15.17 3.11 -4.66
C MET A 250 -14.75 1.74 -5.19
N GLY A 251 -13.55 1.63 -5.76
CA GLY A 251 -13.04 0.41 -6.38
C GLY A 251 -12.89 -0.82 -5.45
N TYR A 252 -13.04 -0.61 -4.14
CA TYR A 252 -13.03 -1.66 -3.11
C TYR A 252 -14.41 -2.22 -2.80
N LYS A 253 -15.34 -2.13 -3.74
CA LYS A 253 -16.65 -2.78 -3.61
C LYS A 253 -16.48 -4.24 -3.27
N ALA A 254 -16.88 -4.49 -2.02
CA ALA A 254 -17.26 -5.78 -1.52
C ALA A 254 -16.70 -6.95 -2.33
N ASN A 255 -15.51 -7.41 -2.01
CA ASN A 255 -15.22 -8.80 -2.29
C ASN A 255 -16.40 -9.59 -1.68
N PRO A 256 -17.27 -10.26 -2.49
CA PRO A 256 -18.47 -10.91 -1.97
C PRO A 256 -18.19 -11.90 -0.84
N ARG A 257 -16.98 -12.49 -0.81
CA ARG A 257 -16.51 -13.36 0.27
C ARG A 257 -16.29 -12.61 1.59
N ARG A 258 -15.90 -11.34 1.56
CA ARG A 258 -15.68 -10.55 2.79
C ARG A 258 -16.98 -9.96 3.36
N SER A 259 -17.95 -9.62 2.53
CA SER A 259 -19.28 -9.18 2.99
C SER A 259 -20.04 -10.30 3.69
N LEU A 260 -19.87 -11.56 3.24
CA LEU A 260 -20.45 -12.74 3.90
C LEU A 260 -19.82 -13.03 5.27
N MET A 261 -18.50 -12.84 5.44
CA MET A 261 -17.86 -13.00 6.75
C MET A 261 -18.29 -11.91 7.76
N SER A 262 -18.43 -10.66 7.33
CA SER A 262 -18.94 -9.57 8.16
C SER A 262 -20.36 -9.83 8.64
N SER A 263 -21.24 -10.35 7.79
CA SER A 263 -22.61 -10.68 8.16
C SER A 263 -22.70 -11.93 9.07
N THR A 264 -21.77 -12.87 8.97
CA THR A 264 -21.73 -14.07 9.81
C THR A 264 -21.20 -13.77 11.22
N VAL A 265 -20.26 -12.84 11.36
CA VAL A 265 -19.75 -12.37 12.66
C VAL A 265 -20.83 -11.56 13.40
N LEU A 266 -21.57 -10.70 12.70
CA LEU A 266 -22.71 -9.98 13.30
C LEU A 266 -23.84 -10.90 13.73
N LYS A 267 -24.15 -11.96 12.98
CA LYS A 267 -25.16 -12.96 13.38
C LYS A 267 -24.73 -13.79 14.57
N ARG A 268 -23.44 -14.12 14.73
CA ARG A 268 -22.93 -14.82 15.92
C ARG A 268 -23.01 -13.94 17.18
N SER A 269 -22.64 -12.66 17.10
CA SER A 269 -22.74 -11.76 18.27
C SER A 269 -24.16 -11.47 18.72
N LEU A 270 -25.15 -11.59 17.83
CA LEU A 270 -26.58 -11.44 18.17
C LEU A 270 -27.19 -12.72 18.77
N ASN A 271 -26.66 -13.90 18.43
CA ASN A 271 -27.12 -15.15 19.00
C ASN A 271 -26.51 -15.47 20.37
N ASP A 272 -25.30 -14.99 20.66
CA ASP A 272 -24.65 -15.19 21.97
C ASP A 272 -25.26 -14.31 23.09
N ASN A 273 -25.92 -13.19 22.72
CA ASN A 273 -26.62 -12.34 23.69
C ASN A 273 -28.08 -12.76 24.00
N SER A 274 -28.57 -13.83 23.39
CA SER A 274 -29.93 -14.33 23.63
C SER A 274 -30.03 -15.58 24.50
N SER A 275 -28.88 -16.08 25.03
CA SER A 275 -28.84 -17.30 25.89
C SER A 275 -28.48 -17.06 27.36
N GLU A 276 -28.37 -15.78 27.81
CA GLU A 276 -28.18 -15.45 29.23
C GLU A 276 -29.32 -14.63 29.80
N ALA A 277 -30.54 -15.10 29.63
CA ALA A 277 -31.70 -14.62 30.39
C ALA A 277 -32.62 -15.82 30.71
N PHE A 278 -32.21 -16.61 31.70
CA PHE A 278 -33.11 -17.33 32.66
C PHE A 278 -32.26 -17.81 33.82
#